data_fe5bab5a5715b0520c2b97137b92aa29
#
_entry.id   fe5bab5a5715b0520c2b97137b92aa29
#
_cell.length_a   1.000
_cell.length_b   1.000
_cell.length_c   1.000
_cell.angle_alpha   90.00
_cell.angle_beta   90.00
_cell.angle_gamma   90.00
#
_symmetry.space_group_name_H-M   'P 1'
#
loop_
_entity.id
_entity.type
_entity.pdbx_description
1 polymer ?
#
loop_
_entity_poly.entity_id
_entity_poly.type
_entity_poly.pdbx_seq_one_letter_code
_entity_poly.pdbx_strand_id
1 'polypeptide(L)'
;PDVIGSDSYRIRSTGTWTMTKQIADQFRCGKLLLIGDAAHRFPHTGGFGLNSGVQDAHNLAWKLAAVLRDGASESLLDTYETERRPVVTRFAEQSTNNHFKLDHVTQPLGITNRSLHQATELIGKLPLKGVPDSVIARVADALTSAQMSRTRKLLRRGGRSEQLRQQMSDAIPGQEEHFVASGLEFGYAYCSPLIDTAEGRCPDGDVALYHPTTHPGARLPHAIIRDGQGSAISTHDAIAGRGLTMFTADPQAWAQALTRTPVSVPLKVVALTSAGGDQRSAVDLLEVGDRGAVVVRPDGHVVWRSSIGATDAERLRTFITRRWQAVYPDVSAAPNLRSVKTEGR
;
A
#
# COMPACT_ATOMS: atom_id res chain seq x y z
N PRO A 1 4.15 24.42 28.76
CA PRO A 1 5.24 24.54 29.76
C PRO A 1 5.53 23.21 30.45
N ASP A 2 4.48 22.45 30.82
CA ASP A 2 4.62 21.18 31.58
C ASP A 2 5.33 20.05 30.79
N VAL A 3 5.41 20.16 29.47
CA VAL A 3 6.04 19.16 28.59
C VAL A 3 7.43 19.61 28.16
N ILE A 4 7.63 20.92 27.97
CA ILE A 4 8.86 21.48 27.41
C ILE A 4 9.79 22.00 28.53
N GLY A 5 9.30 22.05 29.76
CA GLY A 5 10.05 22.59 30.92
C GLY A 5 10.09 24.12 30.94
N SER A 6 11.14 24.66 31.59
CA SER A 6 11.32 26.09 31.75
C SER A 6 12.08 26.79 30.61
N ASP A 7 12.42 26.04 29.55
CA ASP A 7 13.17 26.61 28.44
C ASP A 7 12.34 27.62 27.65
N SER A 8 12.95 28.71 27.25
CA SER A 8 12.30 29.71 26.41
C SER A 8 12.09 29.17 25.01
N TYR A 9 10.85 29.11 24.55
CA TYR A 9 10.51 28.72 23.19
C TYR A 9 9.65 29.78 22.50
N ARG A 10 9.73 29.79 21.18
CA ARG A 10 8.90 30.65 20.32
C ARG A 10 8.06 29.77 19.42
N ILE A 11 6.74 29.88 19.53
CA ILE A 11 5.79 29.25 18.60
C ILE A 11 5.94 29.94 17.25
N ARG A 12 6.33 29.18 16.20
CA ARG A 12 6.49 29.70 14.84
C ARG A 12 5.14 29.70 14.09
N SER A 13 4.35 28.69 14.29
CA SER A 13 3.02 28.56 13.66
C SER A 13 2.14 27.61 14.44
N THR A 14 0.84 27.79 14.33
CA THR A 14 -0.18 26.86 14.78
C THR A 14 -1.12 26.59 13.63
N GLY A 15 -1.64 25.34 13.52
CA GLY A 15 -2.62 24.97 12.52
C GLY A 15 -3.62 24.00 13.10
N THR A 16 -4.83 24.02 12.58
CA THR A 16 -5.87 23.04 12.87
C THR A 16 -5.86 21.97 11.78
N TRP A 17 -5.88 20.71 12.19
CA TRP A 17 -6.03 19.59 11.28
C TRP A 17 -7.26 18.77 11.69
N THR A 18 -8.12 18.47 10.73
CA THR A 18 -9.32 17.68 10.96
C THR A 18 -9.09 16.26 10.47
N MET A 19 -9.22 15.31 11.39
CA MET A 19 -9.17 13.89 11.06
C MET A 19 -10.44 13.49 10.32
N THR A 20 -10.31 12.97 9.11
CA THR A 20 -11.44 12.55 8.27
C THR A 20 -11.16 11.22 7.61
N LYS A 21 -12.23 10.46 7.28
CA LYS A 21 -12.19 9.34 6.34
C LYS A 21 -12.91 9.78 5.08
N GLN A 22 -12.16 9.99 4.01
CA GLN A 22 -12.69 10.42 2.71
C GLN A 22 -11.95 9.68 1.60
N ILE A 23 -12.68 9.15 0.66
CA ILE A 23 -12.16 8.53 -0.57
C ILE A 23 -12.90 9.19 -1.72
N ALA A 24 -12.17 9.67 -2.73
CA ALA A 24 -12.75 10.30 -3.90
C ALA A 24 -13.67 9.32 -4.64
N ASP A 25 -14.75 9.83 -5.20
CA ASP A 25 -15.70 9.02 -5.99
C ASP A 25 -15.04 8.44 -7.24
N GLN A 26 -14.09 9.17 -7.82
CA GLN A 26 -13.29 8.77 -8.97
C GLN A 26 -11.83 9.18 -8.77
N PHE A 27 -10.89 8.29 -9.14
CA PHE A 27 -9.45 8.58 -9.12
C PHE A 27 -8.96 9.10 -10.46
N ARG A 28 -9.76 8.89 -11.53
CA ARG A 28 -9.48 9.38 -12.88
C ARG A 28 -10.68 10.08 -13.49
N CYS A 29 -10.44 11.26 -14.06
CA CYS A 29 -11.40 11.97 -14.92
C CYS A 29 -10.67 12.48 -16.15
N GLY A 30 -10.79 11.77 -17.27
CA GLY A 30 -10.05 12.07 -18.50
C GLY A 30 -8.55 12.02 -18.29
N LYS A 31 -7.87 13.16 -18.39
CA LYS A 31 -6.41 13.30 -18.18
C LYS A 31 -6.03 13.68 -16.74
N LEU A 32 -7.00 13.93 -15.89
CA LEU A 32 -6.77 14.23 -14.47
C LEU A 32 -6.74 12.92 -13.67
N LEU A 33 -5.73 12.77 -12.84
CA LEU A 33 -5.51 11.62 -11.98
C LEU A 33 -5.25 12.11 -10.55
N LEU A 34 -5.91 11.51 -9.58
CA LEU A 34 -5.73 11.80 -8.16
C LEU A 34 -4.87 10.70 -7.54
N ILE A 35 -3.90 11.07 -6.69
CA ILE A 35 -3.06 10.15 -5.92
C ILE A 35 -2.92 10.64 -4.47
N GLY A 36 -2.63 9.73 -3.55
CA GLY A 36 -2.40 10.07 -2.14
C GLY A 36 -3.56 10.85 -1.53
N ASP A 37 -3.26 11.87 -0.74
CA ASP A 37 -4.25 12.66 -0.01
C ASP A 37 -5.29 13.36 -0.90
N ALA A 38 -5.00 13.57 -2.18
CA ALA A 38 -5.97 14.09 -3.14
C ALA A 38 -7.05 13.05 -3.52
N ALA A 39 -6.70 11.76 -3.49
CA ALA A 39 -7.60 10.65 -3.80
C ALA A 39 -8.26 10.07 -2.54
N HIS A 40 -7.52 10.02 -1.41
CA HIS A 40 -7.99 9.39 -0.18
C HIS A 40 -7.32 10.00 1.06
N ARG A 41 -8.12 10.25 2.07
CA ARG A 41 -7.67 10.68 3.40
C ARG A 41 -8.33 9.83 4.46
N PHE A 42 -7.59 9.41 5.46
CA PHE A 42 -8.07 8.63 6.58
C PHE A 42 -7.22 8.88 7.83
N PRO A 43 -7.65 8.44 9.02
CA PRO A 43 -6.89 8.64 10.25
C PRO A 43 -5.45 8.18 10.12
N HIS A 44 -4.53 8.82 10.82
CA HIS A 44 -3.09 8.50 10.76
C HIS A 44 -2.71 7.23 11.55
N THR A 45 -3.65 6.64 12.27
CA THR A 45 -3.44 5.42 13.07
C THR A 45 -3.10 4.22 12.20
N GLY A 46 -1.91 3.64 12.41
CA GLY A 46 -1.35 2.57 11.60
C GLY A 46 -0.38 3.02 10.51
N GLY A 47 -0.25 4.35 10.24
CA GLY A 47 0.75 4.86 9.29
C GLY A 47 0.46 4.62 7.82
N PHE A 48 -0.77 4.24 7.45
CA PHE A 48 -1.09 3.79 6.09
C PHE A 48 -1.17 4.91 5.04
N GLY A 49 -1.40 6.18 5.43
CA GLY A 49 -1.67 7.28 4.49
C GLY A 49 -0.54 7.54 3.51
N LEU A 50 0.65 7.88 4.02
CA LEU A 50 1.83 8.11 3.19
C LEU A 50 2.18 6.90 2.33
N ASN A 51 2.17 5.71 2.95
CA ASN A 51 2.50 4.46 2.27
C ASN A 51 1.53 4.16 1.12
N SER A 52 0.23 4.42 1.31
CA SER A 52 -0.78 4.29 0.24
C SER A 52 -0.49 5.24 -0.93
N GLY A 53 -0.11 6.49 -0.65
CA GLY A 53 0.24 7.46 -1.70
C GLY A 53 1.49 7.04 -2.49
N VAL A 54 2.51 6.47 -1.83
CA VAL A 54 3.69 5.89 -2.50
C VAL A 54 3.29 4.71 -3.37
N GLN A 55 2.40 3.83 -2.89
CA GLN A 55 1.90 2.70 -3.67
C GLN A 55 1.04 3.15 -4.86
N ASP A 56 0.26 4.23 -4.71
CA ASP A 56 -0.48 4.83 -5.83
C ASP A 56 0.47 5.30 -6.92
N ALA A 57 1.52 6.04 -6.54
CA ALA A 57 2.53 6.51 -7.46
C ALA A 57 3.25 5.33 -8.16
N HIS A 58 3.59 4.28 -7.43
CA HIS A 58 4.23 3.09 -7.96
C HIS A 58 3.32 2.34 -8.96
N ASN A 59 2.04 2.18 -8.66
CA ASN A 59 1.07 1.57 -9.56
C ASN A 59 0.85 2.41 -10.83
N LEU A 60 0.80 3.74 -10.70
CA LEU A 60 0.45 4.65 -11.80
C LEU A 60 1.64 4.99 -12.70
N ALA A 61 2.85 5.13 -12.15
CA ALA A 61 4.02 5.64 -12.88
C ALA A 61 4.38 4.80 -14.11
N TRP A 62 4.43 3.48 -13.98
CA TRP A 62 4.73 2.60 -15.11
C TRP A 62 3.62 2.61 -16.17
N LYS A 63 2.36 2.75 -15.77
CA LYS A 63 1.21 2.85 -16.68
C LYS A 63 1.28 4.15 -17.48
N LEU A 64 1.59 5.26 -16.83
CA LEU A 64 1.82 6.54 -17.51
C LEU A 64 3.00 6.44 -18.47
N ALA A 65 4.12 5.83 -18.05
CA ALA A 65 5.27 5.64 -18.92
C ALA A 65 4.91 4.79 -20.15
N ALA A 66 4.15 3.71 -19.96
CA ALA A 66 3.68 2.86 -21.05
C ALA A 66 2.80 3.63 -22.06
N VAL A 67 1.85 4.43 -21.57
CA VAL A 67 0.98 5.23 -22.43
C VAL A 67 1.75 6.34 -23.15
N LEU A 68 2.60 7.09 -22.44
CA LEU A 68 3.27 8.26 -22.99
C LEU A 68 4.48 7.94 -23.86
N ARG A 69 5.14 6.81 -23.65
CA ARG A 69 6.41 6.46 -24.31
C ARG A 69 6.31 5.23 -25.20
N ASP A 70 5.47 4.26 -24.82
CA ASP A 70 5.43 2.95 -25.46
C ASP A 70 4.19 2.75 -26.32
N GLY A 71 3.32 3.78 -26.43
CA GLY A 71 2.10 3.72 -27.25
C GLY A 71 1.00 2.83 -26.67
N ALA A 72 1.05 2.52 -25.37
CA ALA A 72 -0.03 1.78 -24.73
C ALA A 72 -1.34 2.58 -24.77
N SER A 73 -2.46 1.85 -24.79
CA SER A 73 -3.78 2.46 -24.77
C SER A 73 -4.02 3.23 -23.45
N GLU A 74 -4.70 4.36 -23.52
CA GLU A 74 -5.14 5.11 -22.33
C GLU A 74 -6.04 4.28 -21.40
N SER A 75 -6.71 3.24 -21.90
CA SER A 75 -7.49 2.30 -21.08
C SER A 75 -6.66 1.57 -20.02
N LEU A 76 -5.32 1.51 -20.19
CA LEU A 76 -4.42 1.03 -19.15
C LEU A 76 -4.53 1.86 -17.87
N LEU A 77 -4.76 3.17 -17.98
CA LEU A 77 -4.89 4.08 -16.84
C LEU A 77 -6.19 3.85 -16.04
N ASP A 78 -7.25 3.27 -16.66
CA ASP A 78 -8.49 2.93 -15.95
C ASP A 78 -8.29 1.83 -14.91
N THR A 79 -7.27 0.98 -15.12
CA THR A 79 -6.92 -0.05 -14.15
C THR A 79 -6.34 0.50 -12.85
N TYR A 80 -5.87 1.75 -12.82
CA TYR A 80 -5.35 2.39 -11.62
C TYR A 80 -6.41 2.46 -10.51
N GLU A 81 -7.56 3.04 -10.81
CA GLU A 81 -8.67 3.13 -9.84
C GLU A 81 -9.18 1.74 -9.45
N THR A 82 -9.38 0.86 -10.43
CA THR A 82 -9.88 -0.51 -10.20
C THR A 82 -8.99 -1.29 -9.23
N GLU A 83 -7.69 -1.07 -9.29
CA GLU A 83 -6.71 -1.75 -8.43
C GLU A 83 -6.50 -1.07 -7.09
N ARG A 84 -6.35 0.27 -7.08
CA ARG A 84 -5.97 0.99 -5.87
C ARG A 84 -7.13 1.29 -4.94
N ARG A 85 -8.30 1.63 -5.47
CA ARG A 85 -9.46 2.00 -4.65
C ARG A 85 -9.87 0.93 -3.64
N PRO A 86 -9.98 -0.37 -3.97
CA PRO A 86 -10.29 -1.41 -2.99
C PRO A 86 -9.23 -1.51 -1.88
N VAL A 87 -7.94 -1.39 -2.24
CA VAL A 87 -6.83 -1.47 -1.28
C VAL A 87 -6.86 -0.30 -0.31
N VAL A 88 -6.97 0.94 -0.80
CA VAL A 88 -7.01 2.12 0.07
C VAL A 88 -8.29 2.18 0.91
N THR A 89 -9.40 1.62 0.42
CA THR A 89 -10.64 1.48 1.21
C THR A 89 -10.40 0.59 2.43
N ARG A 90 -9.76 -0.56 2.24
CA ARG A 90 -9.40 -1.47 3.33
C ARG A 90 -8.43 -0.84 4.33
N PHE A 91 -7.44 -0.08 3.85
CA PHE A 91 -6.53 0.68 4.70
C PHE A 91 -7.25 1.77 5.51
N ALA A 92 -8.18 2.48 4.90
CA ALA A 92 -9.00 3.49 5.56
C ALA A 92 -9.91 2.90 6.64
N GLU A 93 -10.45 1.71 6.40
CA GLU A 93 -11.25 0.97 7.38
C GLU A 93 -10.40 0.52 8.56
N GLN A 94 -9.25 -0.09 8.31
CA GLN A 94 -8.34 -0.51 9.38
C GLN A 94 -7.84 0.68 10.19
N SER A 95 -7.45 1.76 9.54
CA SER A 95 -7.01 2.99 10.22
C SER A 95 -8.11 3.58 11.11
N THR A 96 -9.35 3.56 10.63
CA THR A 96 -10.51 4.02 11.40
C THR A 96 -10.77 3.10 12.59
N ASN A 97 -10.72 1.78 12.40
CA ASN A 97 -10.88 0.80 13.46
C ASN A 97 -9.80 0.97 14.53
N ASN A 98 -8.54 1.13 14.11
CA ASN A 98 -7.42 1.38 15.01
C ASN A 98 -7.67 2.65 15.83
N HIS A 99 -8.13 3.74 15.20
CA HIS A 99 -8.45 4.98 15.89
C HIS A 99 -9.46 4.77 17.03
N PHE A 100 -10.54 4.04 16.79
CA PHE A 100 -11.55 3.76 17.82
C PHE A 100 -11.09 2.71 18.84
N LYS A 101 -10.21 1.78 18.49
CA LYS A 101 -9.61 0.82 19.44
C LYS A 101 -8.79 1.52 20.54
N LEU A 102 -8.25 2.72 20.30
CA LEU A 102 -7.55 3.52 21.32
C LEU A 102 -8.47 3.87 22.50
N ASP A 103 -9.78 3.95 22.29
CA ASP A 103 -10.73 4.18 23.37
C ASP A 103 -10.65 3.09 24.45
N HIS A 104 -10.31 1.84 24.11
CA HIS A 104 -10.18 0.76 25.08
C HIS A 104 -9.09 1.06 26.12
N VAL A 105 -8.01 1.71 25.70
CA VAL A 105 -6.91 2.10 26.60
C VAL A 105 -7.28 3.31 27.46
N THR A 106 -8.03 4.27 26.91
CA THR A 106 -8.31 5.54 27.57
C THR A 106 -9.65 5.56 28.30
N GLN A 107 -10.53 4.60 28.04
CA GLN A 107 -11.85 4.46 28.67
C GLN A 107 -11.80 4.42 30.21
N PRO A 108 -10.86 3.72 30.89
CA PRO A 108 -10.77 3.73 32.34
C PRO A 108 -10.60 5.15 32.93
N LEU A 109 -10.06 6.09 32.15
CA LEU A 109 -9.94 7.50 32.50
C LEU A 109 -11.20 8.32 32.17
N GLY A 110 -12.19 7.72 31.50
CA GLY A 110 -13.34 8.40 30.94
C GLY A 110 -13.01 9.33 29.78
N ILE A 111 -11.91 9.05 29.08
CA ILE A 111 -11.48 9.76 27.87
C ILE A 111 -11.75 8.83 26.69
N THR A 112 -12.70 9.17 25.84
CA THR A 112 -13.05 8.40 24.63
C THR A 112 -13.27 9.35 23.47
N ASN A 113 -13.17 8.87 22.24
CA ASN A 113 -13.50 9.64 21.04
C ASN A 113 -14.89 10.27 21.14
N ARG A 114 -15.87 9.52 21.68
CA ARG A 114 -17.22 10.01 21.89
C ARG A 114 -17.27 11.17 22.91
N SER A 115 -16.56 11.06 24.03
CA SER A 115 -16.52 12.13 25.04
C SER A 115 -15.83 13.39 24.53
N LEU A 116 -14.79 13.23 23.71
CA LEU A 116 -14.10 14.34 23.06
C LEU A 116 -15.00 15.03 22.03
N HIS A 117 -15.69 14.24 21.19
CA HIS A 117 -16.63 14.78 20.20
C HIS A 117 -17.78 15.56 20.86
N GLN A 118 -18.39 15.01 21.89
CA GLN A 118 -19.44 15.69 22.65
C GLN A 118 -18.95 17.02 23.27
N ALA A 119 -17.73 17.04 23.80
CA ALA A 119 -17.13 18.26 24.33
C ALA A 119 -16.93 19.31 23.22
N THR A 120 -16.45 18.89 22.05
CA THR A 120 -16.24 19.78 20.89
C THR A 120 -17.57 20.32 20.35
N GLU A 121 -18.60 19.48 20.25
CA GLU A 121 -19.94 19.92 19.84
C GLU A 121 -20.55 20.93 20.82
N LEU A 122 -20.36 20.69 22.11
CA LEU A 122 -20.84 21.60 23.13
C LEU A 122 -20.19 23.00 22.98
N ILE A 123 -18.87 23.02 22.75
CA ILE A 123 -18.14 24.28 22.51
C ILE A 123 -18.64 24.95 21.24
N GLY A 124 -18.85 24.17 20.13
CA GLY A 124 -19.33 24.71 18.87
C GLY A 124 -20.76 25.25 18.91
N LYS A 125 -21.58 24.82 19.86
CA LYS A 125 -22.95 25.31 20.09
C LYS A 125 -22.99 26.57 20.98
N LEU A 126 -21.85 26.94 21.62
CA LEU A 126 -21.81 28.17 22.39
C LEU A 126 -21.92 29.38 21.46
N PRO A 127 -22.71 30.41 21.82
CA PRO A 127 -22.81 31.64 21.02
C PRO A 127 -21.53 32.49 21.21
N LEU A 128 -20.46 32.09 20.48
CA LEU A 128 -19.14 32.72 20.59
C LEU A 128 -19.03 34.04 19.81
N LYS A 129 -20.05 34.45 19.05
CA LYS A 129 -20.07 35.74 18.37
C LYS A 129 -20.00 36.89 19.39
N GLY A 130 -18.90 37.63 19.37
CA GLY A 130 -18.67 38.75 20.32
C GLY A 130 -17.99 38.39 21.65
N VAL A 131 -17.62 37.11 21.83
CA VAL A 131 -16.83 36.69 23.00
C VAL A 131 -15.36 36.94 22.72
N PRO A 132 -14.62 37.65 23.63
CA PRO A 132 -13.18 37.85 23.44
C PRO A 132 -12.41 36.54 23.37
N ASP A 133 -11.40 36.47 22.53
CA ASP A 133 -10.54 35.27 22.33
C ASP A 133 -9.95 34.79 23.66
N SER A 134 -9.65 35.69 24.58
CA SER A 134 -9.16 35.38 25.93
C SER A 134 -10.15 34.57 26.79
N VAL A 135 -11.44 34.73 26.57
CA VAL A 135 -12.49 33.97 27.28
C VAL A 135 -12.61 32.58 26.64
N ILE A 136 -12.57 32.50 25.30
CA ILE A 136 -12.58 31.25 24.55
C ILE A 136 -11.36 30.41 24.97
N ALA A 137 -10.17 31.00 25.03
CA ALA A 137 -8.95 30.35 25.49
C ALA A 137 -9.08 29.82 26.93
N ARG A 138 -9.66 30.60 27.86
CA ARG A 138 -9.87 30.12 29.23
C ARG A 138 -10.83 28.95 29.34
N VAL A 139 -11.88 28.91 28.52
CA VAL A 139 -12.82 27.79 28.50
C VAL A 139 -12.12 26.55 27.93
N ALA A 140 -11.36 26.69 26.87
CA ALA A 140 -10.55 25.61 26.28
C ALA A 140 -9.51 25.08 27.29
N ASP A 141 -8.81 25.98 27.99
CA ASP A 141 -7.84 25.63 29.03
C ASP A 141 -8.52 24.90 30.21
N ALA A 142 -9.71 25.32 30.64
CA ALA A 142 -10.45 24.66 31.72
C ALA A 142 -10.85 23.24 31.33
N LEU A 143 -11.31 23.02 30.09
CA LEU A 143 -11.66 21.69 29.55
C LEU A 143 -10.43 20.81 29.42
N THR A 144 -9.35 21.33 28.87
CA THR A 144 -8.07 20.62 28.75
C THR A 144 -7.51 20.26 30.11
N SER A 145 -7.57 21.20 31.07
CA SER A 145 -7.13 20.98 32.47
C SER A 145 -7.97 19.93 33.19
N ALA A 146 -9.28 19.87 32.90
CA ALA A 146 -10.15 18.84 33.46
C ALA A 146 -9.77 17.43 32.93
N GLN A 147 -9.45 17.31 31.65
CA GLN A 147 -8.93 16.06 31.08
C GLN A 147 -7.55 15.69 31.61
N MET A 148 -6.63 16.67 31.68
CA MET A 148 -5.30 16.48 32.28
C MET A 148 -5.37 16.09 33.75
N SER A 149 -6.38 16.57 34.50
CA SER A 149 -6.57 16.16 35.89
C SER A 149 -6.92 14.68 36.03
N ARG A 150 -7.59 14.09 35.04
CA ARG A 150 -7.89 12.65 35.00
C ARG A 150 -6.61 11.83 34.74
N THR A 151 -5.74 12.26 33.84
CA THR A 151 -4.45 11.59 33.62
C THR A 151 -3.51 11.74 34.83
N ARG A 152 -3.53 12.86 35.54
CA ARG A 152 -2.76 13.02 36.79
C ARG A 152 -3.13 12.01 37.88
N LYS A 153 -4.34 11.40 37.82
CA LYS A 153 -4.70 10.30 38.73
C LYS A 153 -3.80 9.08 38.57
N LEU A 154 -3.27 8.84 37.36
CA LEU A 154 -2.32 7.74 37.09
C LEU A 154 -0.97 7.93 37.80
N LEU A 155 -0.58 9.19 38.06
CA LEU A 155 0.68 9.53 38.73
C LEU A 155 0.59 9.43 40.26
N ARG A 156 -0.61 9.31 40.80
CA ARG A 156 -0.79 9.18 42.24
C ARG A 156 -0.46 7.74 42.71
N ARG A 157 0.08 7.62 43.92
CA ARG A 157 0.25 6.34 44.59
C ARG A 157 -1.06 5.95 45.28
N GLY A 158 -1.44 4.66 45.19
CA GLY A 158 -2.63 4.14 45.89
C GLY A 158 -3.41 3.13 45.04
N GLY A 159 -4.20 2.28 45.69
CA GLY A 159 -4.85 1.11 45.06
C GLY A 159 -5.75 1.45 43.86
N ARG A 160 -6.46 2.58 43.92
CA ARG A 160 -7.35 3.00 42.79
C ARG A 160 -6.55 3.42 41.57
N SER A 161 -5.40 4.05 41.75
CA SER A 161 -4.51 4.41 40.63
C SER A 161 -3.82 3.19 40.05
N GLU A 162 -3.51 2.19 40.89
CA GLU A 162 -2.98 0.90 40.49
C GLU A 162 -3.97 0.11 39.62
N GLN A 163 -5.24 0.06 40.04
CA GLN A 163 -6.30 -0.59 39.26
C GLN A 163 -6.49 0.08 37.89
N LEU A 164 -6.44 1.43 37.84
CA LEU A 164 -6.52 2.14 36.55
C LEU A 164 -5.33 1.81 35.63
N ARG A 165 -4.11 1.81 36.17
CA ARG A 165 -2.91 1.41 35.41
C ARG A 165 -3.02 -0.01 34.90
N GLN A 166 -3.49 -0.94 35.74
CA GLN A 166 -3.68 -2.32 35.35
C GLN A 166 -4.69 -2.45 34.22
N GLN A 167 -5.88 -1.84 34.35
CA GLN A 167 -6.91 -1.85 33.30
C GLN A 167 -6.39 -1.30 31.98
N MET A 168 -5.61 -0.21 32.01
CA MET A 168 -5.00 0.35 30.79
C MET A 168 -3.94 -0.60 30.22
N SER A 169 -3.10 -1.19 31.07
CA SER A 169 -2.07 -2.16 30.68
C SER A 169 -2.67 -3.39 29.99
N ASP A 170 -3.77 -3.90 30.55
CA ASP A 170 -4.48 -5.08 30.01
C ASP A 170 -5.11 -4.79 28.62
N ALA A 171 -5.37 -3.53 28.31
CA ALA A 171 -5.90 -3.13 27.00
C ALA A 171 -4.82 -2.91 25.92
N ILE A 172 -3.54 -2.78 26.30
CA ILE A 172 -2.43 -2.51 25.37
C ILE A 172 -2.22 -3.65 24.36
N PRO A 173 -2.23 -4.94 24.71
CA PRO A 173 -2.06 -6.01 23.73
C PRO A 173 -3.07 -5.97 22.60
N GLY A 174 -4.31 -5.53 22.86
CA GLY A 174 -5.33 -5.34 21.82
C GLY A 174 -5.02 -4.23 20.80
N GLN A 175 -3.94 -3.45 21.00
CA GLN A 175 -3.51 -2.39 20.10
C GLN A 175 -2.43 -2.86 19.09
N GLU A 176 -2.09 -4.12 19.05
CA GLU A 176 -1.00 -4.66 18.23
C GLU A 176 -1.14 -4.28 16.74
N GLU A 177 -2.34 -4.33 16.18
CA GLU A 177 -2.62 -3.97 14.78
C GLU A 177 -2.31 -2.50 14.41
N HIS A 178 -2.03 -1.63 15.39
CA HIS A 178 -1.51 -0.28 15.11
C HIS A 178 -0.06 -0.29 14.61
N PHE A 179 0.69 -1.35 14.93
CA PHE A 179 2.14 -1.45 14.72
C PHE A 179 2.51 -2.67 13.88
N VAL A 180 1.68 -3.71 13.91
CA VAL A 180 1.90 -4.97 13.21
C VAL A 180 0.76 -5.16 12.21
N ALA A 181 0.99 -4.76 10.97
CA ALA A 181 0.01 -4.81 9.88
C ALA A 181 0.63 -5.31 8.56
N SER A 182 1.68 -6.14 8.66
CA SER A 182 2.43 -6.60 7.49
C SER A 182 1.57 -7.37 6.48
N GLY A 183 0.56 -8.11 6.98
CA GLY A 183 -0.38 -8.81 6.12
C GLY A 183 -1.28 -7.85 5.33
N LEU A 184 -1.70 -6.75 5.95
CA LEU A 184 -2.45 -5.71 5.25
C LEU A 184 -1.55 -4.93 4.27
N GLU A 185 -0.33 -4.58 4.66
CA GLU A 185 0.57 -3.72 3.89
C GLU A 185 1.18 -4.41 2.66
N PHE A 186 1.48 -5.70 2.76
CA PHE A 186 2.14 -6.48 1.70
C PHE A 186 1.25 -7.59 1.12
N GLY A 187 0.24 -8.03 1.86
CA GLY A 187 -0.61 -9.17 1.50
C GLY A 187 -1.86 -8.82 0.68
N TYR A 188 -2.05 -7.56 0.30
CA TYR A 188 -3.15 -7.22 -0.60
C TYR A 188 -2.89 -7.72 -2.03
N ALA A 189 -3.96 -8.03 -2.74
CA ALA A 189 -3.91 -8.43 -4.14
C ALA A 189 -4.80 -7.53 -5.00
N TYR A 190 -4.32 -7.20 -6.20
CA TYR A 190 -5.13 -6.50 -7.18
C TYR A 190 -6.09 -7.46 -7.89
N CYS A 191 -7.26 -6.93 -8.23
CA CYS A 191 -8.23 -7.59 -9.10
C CYS A 191 -8.51 -6.66 -10.28
N SER A 192 -7.98 -6.97 -11.46
CA SER A 192 -8.15 -6.14 -12.65
C SER A 192 -8.17 -6.97 -13.92
N PRO A 193 -8.59 -6.39 -15.05
CA PRO A 193 -8.55 -7.07 -16.34
C PRO A 193 -7.17 -7.58 -16.78
N LEU A 194 -6.08 -7.03 -16.22
CA LEU A 194 -4.70 -7.39 -16.57
C LEU A 194 -4.17 -8.61 -15.81
N ILE A 195 -4.96 -9.20 -14.91
CA ILE A 195 -4.58 -10.29 -14.03
C ILE A 195 -5.32 -11.56 -14.44
N ASP A 196 -4.62 -12.70 -14.46
CA ASP A 196 -5.24 -14.00 -14.71
C ASP A 196 -6.21 -14.35 -13.57
N THR A 197 -7.39 -14.80 -13.93
CA THR A 197 -8.45 -15.17 -12.99
C THR A 197 -8.74 -16.67 -13.01
N ALA A 198 -7.91 -17.47 -13.65
CA ALA A 198 -8.11 -18.90 -13.77
C ALA A 198 -8.15 -19.62 -12.40
N GLU A 199 -7.41 -19.10 -11.43
CA GLU A 199 -7.35 -19.62 -10.05
C GLU A 199 -8.34 -18.92 -9.09
N GLY A 200 -9.22 -18.08 -9.62
CA GLY A 200 -10.12 -17.26 -8.81
C GLY A 200 -9.45 -15.98 -8.30
N ARG A 201 -10.10 -15.34 -7.33
CA ARG A 201 -9.55 -14.17 -6.66
C ARG A 201 -8.61 -14.61 -5.54
N CYS A 202 -7.46 -13.93 -5.41
CA CYS A 202 -6.60 -14.11 -4.25
C CYS A 202 -7.36 -13.82 -2.96
N PRO A 203 -7.37 -14.75 -1.99
CA PRO A 203 -8.03 -14.51 -0.71
C PRO A 203 -7.45 -13.30 0.02
N ASP A 204 -8.29 -12.59 0.75
CA ASP A 204 -7.82 -11.55 1.66
C ASP A 204 -7.02 -12.20 2.81
N GLY A 205 -5.81 -11.72 3.03
CA GLY A 205 -4.93 -12.21 4.09
C GLY A 205 -5.28 -11.64 5.47
N ASP A 206 -4.59 -12.13 6.48
CA ASP A 206 -4.59 -11.59 7.83
C ASP A 206 -4.08 -10.13 7.84
N VAL A 207 -4.48 -9.35 8.85
CA VAL A 207 -4.00 -7.96 8.99
C VAL A 207 -2.56 -7.94 9.47
N ALA A 208 -2.23 -8.74 10.49
CA ALA A 208 -0.95 -8.72 11.17
C ALA A 208 0.13 -9.48 10.40
N LEU A 209 -0.20 -10.69 9.87
CA LEU A 209 0.78 -11.60 9.30
C LEU A 209 0.77 -11.59 7.78
N TYR A 210 1.93 -11.32 7.20
CA TYR A 210 2.15 -11.46 5.77
C TYR A 210 2.46 -12.91 5.40
N HIS A 211 1.65 -13.47 4.52
CA HIS A 211 1.86 -14.78 3.91
C HIS A 211 2.29 -14.58 2.45
N PRO A 212 3.59 -14.77 2.14
CA PRO A 212 4.07 -14.68 0.76
C PRO A 212 3.33 -15.66 -0.14
N THR A 213 2.87 -15.20 -1.29
CA THR A 213 2.23 -16.03 -2.33
C THR A 213 2.47 -15.44 -3.70
N THR A 214 2.44 -16.28 -4.72
CA THR A 214 2.47 -15.90 -6.13
C THR A 214 1.11 -16.02 -6.81
N HIS A 215 0.03 -16.07 -6.03
CA HIS A 215 -1.30 -16.02 -6.60
C HIS A 215 -1.45 -14.78 -7.50
N PRO A 216 -2.05 -14.89 -8.70
CA PRO A 216 -2.27 -13.74 -9.56
C PRO A 216 -2.98 -12.60 -8.84
N GLY A 217 -2.45 -11.40 -8.98
CA GLY A 217 -2.85 -10.19 -8.26
C GLY A 217 -2.00 -9.86 -7.03
N ALA A 218 -1.38 -10.85 -6.39
CA ALA A 218 -0.53 -10.63 -5.23
C ALA A 218 0.79 -9.93 -5.61
N ARG A 219 1.44 -9.33 -4.62
CA ARG A 219 2.79 -8.80 -4.77
C ARG A 219 3.79 -9.96 -4.83
N LEU A 220 4.76 -9.87 -5.76
CA LEU A 220 5.86 -10.83 -5.85
C LEU A 220 6.59 -10.93 -4.51
N PRO A 221 6.78 -12.14 -3.94
CA PRO A 221 7.60 -12.31 -2.74
C PRO A 221 9.04 -11.88 -2.98
N HIS A 222 9.64 -11.29 -1.94
CA HIS A 222 11.05 -10.92 -1.95
C HIS A 222 11.91 -12.16 -1.73
N ALA A 223 12.82 -12.42 -2.66
CA ALA A 223 13.86 -13.42 -2.52
C ALA A 223 15.19 -12.88 -3.06
N ILE A 224 16.30 -13.44 -2.59
CA ILE A 224 17.63 -13.16 -3.14
C ILE A 224 17.96 -14.21 -4.19
N ILE A 225 18.25 -13.75 -5.41
CA ILE A 225 18.65 -14.58 -6.55
C ILE A 225 20.01 -14.13 -7.07
N ARG A 226 20.61 -14.91 -7.96
CA ARG A 226 21.81 -14.49 -8.69
C ARG A 226 21.42 -13.93 -10.06
N ASP A 227 22.02 -12.81 -10.43
CA ASP A 227 21.93 -12.28 -11.78
C ASP A 227 22.81 -13.08 -12.78
N GLY A 228 22.78 -12.67 -14.04
CA GLY A 228 23.61 -13.29 -15.09
C GLY A 228 25.13 -13.15 -14.90
N GLN A 229 25.58 -12.32 -13.96
CA GLN A 229 26.98 -12.11 -13.59
C GLN A 229 27.34 -12.82 -12.27
N GLY A 230 26.39 -13.51 -11.65
CA GLY A 230 26.55 -14.23 -10.39
C GLY A 230 26.41 -13.36 -9.15
N SER A 231 26.08 -12.06 -9.28
CA SER A 231 25.83 -11.16 -8.16
C SER A 231 24.49 -11.43 -7.49
N ALA A 232 24.43 -11.29 -6.17
CA ALA A 232 23.19 -11.43 -5.42
C ALA A 232 22.33 -10.17 -5.61
N ILE A 233 21.11 -10.35 -6.09
CA ILE A 233 20.12 -9.27 -6.28
C ILE A 233 18.76 -9.69 -5.75
N SER A 234 17.91 -8.72 -5.42
CA SER A 234 16.50 -8.97 -5.08
C SER A 234 15.70 -9.40 -6.31
N THR A 235 14.68 -10.25 -6.12
CA THR A 235 13.67 -10.48 -7.15
C THR A 235 13.04 -9.19 -7.64
N HIS A 236 12.85 -8.20 -6.77
CA HIS A 236 12.31 -6.89 -7.13
C HIS A 236 13.26 -6.07 -8.02
N ASP A 237 14.58 -6.16 -7.78
CA ASP A 237 15.60 -5.48 -8.61
C ASP A 237 15.71 -6.12 -10.02
N ALA A 238 15.33 -7.38 -10.14
CA ALA A 238 15.32 -8.09 -11.40
C ALA A 238 14.13 -7.75 -12.31
N ILE A 239 13.09 -7.09 -11.79
CA ILE A 239 11.90 -6.72 -12.54
C ILE A 239 12.26 -5.71 -13.64
N ALA A 240 11.75 -5.95 -14.85
CA ALA A 240 11.91 -5.01 -15.96
C ALA A 240 11.03 -3.76 -15.73
N GLY A 241 11.60 -2.58 -15.94
CA GLY A 241 10.84 -1.31 -15.87
C GLY A 241 9.82 -1.15 -17.02
N ARG A 242 9.85 -2.05 -18.01
CA ARG A 242 8.97 -2.04 -19.19
C ARG A 242 8.56 -3.47 -19.56
N GLY A 243 7.30 -3.64 -19.95
CA GLY A 243 6.75 -4.94 -20.31
C GLY A 243 6.55 -5.85 -19.09
N LEU A 244 6.77 -7.12 -19.27
CA LEU A 244 6.59 -8.15 -18.25
C LEU A 244 7.92 -8.81 -17.88
N THR A 245 8.00 -9.40 -16.70
CA THR A 245 9.15 -10.22 -16.27
C THR A 245 8.65 -11.60 -15.87
N MET A 246 9.26 -12.64 -16.42
CA MET A 246 9.02 -14.02 -16.05
C MET A 246 10.14 -14.52 -15.16
N PHE A 247 9.81 -15.06 -13.99
CA PHE A 247 10.74 -15.76 -13.12
C PHE A 247 10.50 -17.25 -13.22
N THR A 248 11.55 -18.04 -13.46
CA THR A 248 11.46 -19.50 -13.63
C THR A 248 12.76 -20.20 -13.25
N ALA A 249 12.65 -21.45 -12.79
CA ALA A 249 13.81 -22.31 -12.54
C ALA A 249 14.33 -22.95 -13.84
N ASP A 250 13.51 -23.01 -14.92
CA ASP A 250 13.89 -23.57 -16.24
C ASP A 250 13.84 -22.49 -17.35
N PRO A 251 14.77 -21.52 -17.34
CA PRO A 251 14.77 -20.43 -18.32
C PRO A 251 15.01 -20.90 -19.75
N GLN A 252 15.70 -22.02 -19.94
CA GLN A 252 16.01 -22.53 -21.27
C GLN A 252 14.77 -23.13 -21.97
N ALA A 253 14.00 -23.95 -21.24
CA ALA A 253 12.77 -24.53 -21.79
C ALA A 253 11.74 -23.41 -22.09
N TRP A 254 11.59 -22.42 -21.19
CA TRP A 254 10.70 -21.32 -21.45
C TRP A 254 11.15 -20.43 -22.61
N ALA A 255 12.44 -20.11 -22.73
CA ALA A 255 12.96 -19.35 -23.87
C ALA A 255 12.71 -20.08 -25.23
N GLN A 256 12.93 -21.38 -25.26
CA GLN A 256 12.63 -22.20 -26.45
C GLN A 256 11.13 -22.24 -26.77
N ALA A 257 10.28 -22.40 -25.77
CA ALA A 257 8.85 -22.40 -25.97
C ALA A 257 8.35 -21.04 -26.48
N LEU A 258 8.82 -19.93 -25.91
CA LEU A 258 8.48 -18.58 -26.33
C LEU A 258 8.98 -18.21 -27.73
N THR A 259 10.07 -18.81 -28.18
CA THR A 259 10.51 -18.68 -29.61
C THR A 259 9.49 -19.28 -30.56
N ARG A 260 8.87 -20.41 -30.17
CA ARG A 260 7.83 -21.08 -30.98
C ARG A 260 6.44 -20.43 -30.77
N THR A 261 6.23 -19.84 -29.65
CA THR A 261 4.94 -19.24 -29.22
C THR A 261 5.19 -17.80 -28.78
N PRO A 262 5.48 -16.87 -29.71
CA PRO A 262 5.84 -15.51 -29.37
C PRO A 262 4.66 -14.76 -28.74
N VAL A 263 4.98 -13.87 -27.81
CA VAL A 263 4.02 -12.97 -27.15
C VAL A 263 4.20 -11.54 -27.64
N SER A 264 3.12 -10.78 -27.71
CA SER A 264 3.09 -9.42 -28.28
C SER A 264 3.65 -8.35 -27.33
N VAL A 265 3.85 -8.66 -26.05
CA VAL A 265 4.36 -7.73 -25.03
C VAL A 265 5.81 -8.07 -24.72
N PRO A 266 6.71 -7.08 -24.55
CA PRO A 266 8.08 -7.36 -24.12
C PRO A 266 8.09 -8.22 -22.86
N LEU A 267 8.81 -9.35 -22.89
CA LEU A 267 8.89 -10.31 -21.80
C LEU A 267 10.35 -10.65 -21.52
N LYS A 268 10.85 -10.20 -20.35
CA LYS A 268 12.18 -10.55 -19.82
C LYS A 268 12.08 -11.87 -19.07
N VAL A 269 12.95 -12.84 -19.40
CA VAL A 269 13.06 -14.10 -18.62
C VAL A 269 14.22 -14.00 -17.65
N VAL A 270 13.95 -14.32 -16.38
CA VAL A 270 14.90 -14.28 -15.25
C VAL A 270 14.99 -15.69 -14.65
N ALA A 271 16.20 -16.19 -14.55
CA ALA A 271 16.47 -17.46 -13.90
C ALA A 271 16.39 -17.35 -12.37
N LEU A 272 15.69 -18.29 -11.74
CA LEU A 272 15.65 -18.43 -10.30
C LEU A 272 16.83 -19.32 -9.85
N THR A 273 18.01 -18.73 -9.72
CA THR A 273 19.19 -19.42 -9.21
C THR A 273 19.39 -19.06 -7.74
N SER A 274 19.42 -20.07 -6.86
CA SER A 274 19.61 -19.83 -5.42
C SER A 274 20.96 -19.15 -5.15
N ALA A 275 20.93 -18.14 -4.27
CA ALA A 275 22.15 -17.46 -3.85
C ALA A 275 22.97 -18.25 -2.81
N GLY A 276 22.43 -19.38 -2.30
CA GLY A 276 23.01 -20.17 -1.21
C GLY A 276 22.69 -19.59 0.17
N GLY A 277 22.65 -20.45 1.19
CA GLY A 277 22.35 -20.11 2.58
C GLY A 277 21.08 -20.81 3.11
N ASP A 278 20.81 -20.67 4.42
CA ASP A 278 19.67 -21.28 5.13
C ASP A 278 18.28 -20.70 4.80
N GLN A 279 18.20 -19.81 3.81
CA GLN A 279 16.92 -19.24 3.40
C GLN A 279 16.18 -20.18 2.44
N ARG A 280 14.85 -20.24 2.54
CA ARG A 280 13.99 -20.89 1.54
C ARG A 280 14.49 -20.54 0.14
N SER A 281 14.60 -21.53 -0.74
CA SER A 281 15.02 -21.26 -2.12
C SER A 281 14.01 -20.30 -2.76
N ALA A 282 14.46 -19.45 -3.67
CA ALA A 282 13.56 -18.56 -4.42
C ALA A 282 12.49 -19.36 -5.17
N VAL A 283 12.81 -20.57 -5.60
CA VAL A 283 11.89 -21.49 -6.28
C VAL A 283 10.73 -21.91 -5.35
N ASP A 284 11.05 -22.28 -4.10
CA ASP A 284 10.04 -22.66 -3.10
C ASP A 284 9.18 -21.46 -2.70
N LEU A 285 9.83 -20.29 -2.51
CA LEU A 285 9.12 -19.09 -2.08
C LEU A 285 8.17 -18.56 -3.16
N LEU A 286 8.56 -18.72 -4.44
CA LEU A 286 7.74 -18.33 -5.57
C LEU A 286 6.76 -19.43 -6.02
N GLU A 287 6.72 -20.58 -5.36
CA GLU A 287 5.78 -21.68 -5.61
C GLU A 287 5.80 -22.20 -7.06
N VAL A 288 6.92 -22.04 -7.77
CA VAL A 288 6.99 -22.41 -9.19
C VAL A 288 7.52 -23.82 -9.44
N GLY A 289 8.15 -24.45 -8.44
CA GLY A 289 8.85 -25.73 -8.62
C GLY A 289 9.96 -25.65 -9.68
N ASP A 290 10.41 -26.82 -10.14
CA ASP A 290 11.58 -26.91 -11.05
C ASP A 290 11.31 -26.44 -12.49
N ARG A 291 10.05 -26.36 -12.92
CA ARG A 291 9.67 -26.09 -14.32
C ARG A 291 8.72 -24.91 -14.48
N GLY A 292 8.02 -24.55 -13.43
CA GLY A 292 7.01 -23.51 -13.49
C GLY A 292 7.57 -22.11 -13.72
N ALA A 293 6.67 -21.16 -13.83
CA ALA A 293 7.01 -19.76 -13.98
C ALA A 293 5.96 -18.85 -13.36
N VAL A 294 6.43 -17.69 -12.91
CA VAL A 294 5.59 -16.58 -12.46
C VAL A 294 5.89 -15.38 -13.35
N VAL A 295 4.85 -14.69 -13.81
CA VAL A 295 4.95 -13.48 -14.64
C VAL A 295 4.47 -12.29 -13.86
N VAL A 296 5.29 -11.25 -13.80
CA VAL A 296 5.02 -10.02 -13.05
C VAL A 296 5.10 -8.80 -13.96
N ARG A 297 4.40 -7.76 -13.59
CA ARG A 297 4.41 -6.46 -14.25
C ARG A 297 5.38 -5.48 -13.52
N PRO A 298 5.65 -4.28 -14.08
CA PRO A 298 6.71 -3.39 -13.59
C PRO A 298 6.57 -2.96 -12.12
N ASP A 299 5.36 -2.93 -11.55
CA ASP A 299 5.13 -2.63 -10.14
C ASP A 299 5.20 -3.87 -9.22
N GLY A 300 5.71 -4.99 -9.73
CA GLY A 300 5.97 -6.20 -8.95
C GLY A 300 4.73 -7.02 -8.60
N HIS A 301 3.59 -6.78 -9.26
CA HIS A 301 2.40 -7.62 -9.05
C HIS A 301 2.36 -8.78 -10.04
N VAL A 302 2.04 -9.97 -9.53
CA VAL A 302 1.90 -11.19 -10.31
C VAL A 302 0.67 -11.07 -11.22
N VAL A 303 0.83 -11.33 -12.50
CA VAL A 303 -0.27 -11.30 -13.46
C VAL A 303 -0.67 -12.69 -13.92
N TRP A 304 0.25 -13.64 -13.87
CA TRP A 304 0.05 -15.02 -14.33
C TRP A 304 1.05 -15.95 -13.68
N ARG A 305 0.69 -17.21 -13.51
CA ARG A 305 1.62 -18.28 -13.08
C ARG A 305 1.29 -19.63 -13.67
N SER A 306 2.25 -20.52 -13.67
CA SER A 306 2.13 -21.94 -13.99
C SER A 306 3.10 -22.77 -13.15
N SER A 307 2.63 -23.88 -12.62
CA SER A 307 3.46 -24.93 -12.00
C SER A 307 3.80 -26.07 -12.95
N ILE A 308 3.18 -26.10 -14.15
CA ILE A 308 3.31 -27.21 -15.12
C ILE A 308 4.62 -27.12 -15.91
N GLY A 309 5.04 -25.91 -16.26
CA GLY A 309 6.25 -25.65 -17.03
C GLY A 309 5.99 -25.08 -18.42
N ALA A 310 7.02 -25.12 -19.27
CA ALA A 310 7.03 -24.48 -20.61
C ALA A 310 5.98 -25.03 -21.60
N THR A 311 5.36 -26.17 -21.33
CA THR A 311 4.18 -26.67 -22.05
C THR A 311 2.97 -25.72 -21.93
N ASP A 312 2.94 -24.87 -20.91
CA ASP A 312 1.92 -23.84 -20.69
C ASP A 312 2.15 -22.54 -21.50
N ALA A 313 3.18 -22.47 -22.35
CA ALA A 313 3.49 -21.28 -23.13
C ALA A 313 2.31 -20.78 -23.98
N GLU A 314 1.50 -21.72 -24.53
CA GLU A 314 0.30 -21.36 -25.29
C GLU A 314 -0.79 -20.73 -24.40
N ARG A 315 -0.94 -21.19 -23.15
CA ARG A 315 -1.85 -20.58 -22.17
C ARG A 315 -1.37 -19.16 -21.80
N LEU A 316 -0.08 -18.98 -21.60
CA LEU A 316 0.51 -17.66 -21.40
C LEU A 316 0.28 -16.74 -22.60
N ARG A 317 0.55 -17.20 -23.82
CA ARG A 317 0.31 -16.44 -25.05
C ARG A 317 -1.17 -16.02 -25.16
N THR A 318 -2.07 -16.94 -24.92
CA THR A 318 -3.52 -16.67 -24.95
C THR A 318 -3.92 -15.63 -23.90
N PHE A 319 -3.39 -15.72 -22.68
CA PHE A 319 -3.60 -14.74 -21.62
C PHE A 319 -3.08 -13.35 -22.05
N ILE A 320 -1.83 -13.26 -22.51
CA ILE A 320 -1.23 -11.99 -22.96
C ILE A 320 -2.02 -11.39 -24.13
N THR A 321 -2.35 -12.18 -25.14
CA THR A 321 -3.12 -11.71 -26.30
C THR A 321 -4.49 -11.15 -25.88
N ARG A 322 -5.20 -11.84 -25.01
CA ARG A 322 -6.55 -11.42 -24.58
C ARG A 322 -6.56 -10.23 -23.64
N ARG A 323 -5.57 -10.09 -22.77
CA ARG A 323 -5.58 -9.14 -21.65
C ARG A 323 -4.62 -7.99 -21.82
N TRP A 324 -3.48 -8.21 -22.45
CA TRP A 324 -2.39 -7.23 -22.54
C TRP A 324 -2.25 -6.62 -23.92
N GLN A 325 -2.52 -7.35 -25.01
CA GLN A 325 -2.43 -6.79 -26.36
C GLN A 325 -3.39 -5.64 -26.61
N ALA A 326 -4.57 -5.64 -25.97
CA ALA A 326 -5.53 -4.54 -26.06
C ALA A 326 -5.00 -3.23 -25.45
N VAL A 327 -4.14 -3.33 -24.43
CA VAL A 327 -3.58 -2.17 -23.71
C VAL A 327 -2.12 -1.90 -24.07
N TYR A 328 -1.42 -2.91 -24.60
CA TYR A 328 -0.02 -2.83 -25.04
C TYR A 328 0.06 -3.30 -26.49
N PRO A 329 -0.15 -2.42 -27.47
CA PRO A 329 -0.06 -2.78 -28.86
C PRO A 329 1.36 -3.21 -29.24
N ASP A 330 1.48 -4.02 -30.30
CA ASP A 330 2.73 -4.60 -30.74
C ASP A 330 3.81 -3.53 -30.95
N VAL A 331 4.88 -3.60 -30.16
CA VAL A 331 5.97 -2.61 -30.14
C VAL A 331 6.80 -2.65 -31.43
N SER A 332 6.66 -3.69 -32.26
CA SER A 332 7.29 -3.74 -33.59
C SER A 332 6.78 -2.65 -34.55
N ALA A 333 5.62 -2.08 -34.26
CA ALA A 333 4.98 -1.02 -35.03
C ALA A 333 5.15 0.40 -34.46
N ALA A 334 5.86 0.58 -33.33
CA ALA A 334 6.01 1.90 -32.73
C ALA A 334 6.92 2.80 -33.58
N PRO A 335 6.47 3.99 -33.99
CA PRO A 335 7.32 4.92 -34.72
C PRO A 335 8.49 5.36 -33.82
N ASN A 336 9.70 5.35 -34.39
CA ASN A 336 10.90 5.93 -33.78
C ASN A 336 10.57 7.35 -33.24
N LEU A 337 10.38 7.49 -31.95
CA LEU A 337 10.28 8.80 -31.32
C LEU A 337 11.62 9.52 -31.52
N ARG A 338 11.63 10.44 -32.50
CA ARG A 338 12.71 11.38 -32.74
C ARG A 338 13.07 12.05 -31.41
N SER A 339 14.37 12.09 -31.15
CA SER A 339 14.97 12.87 -30.08
C SER A 339 14.28 14.22 -29.92
N VAL A 340 13.64 14.43 -28.78
CA VAL A 340 13.24 15.78 -28.37
C VAL A 340 14.54 16.53 -28.14
N LYS A 341 14.90 17.39 -29.10
CA LYS A 341 15.95 18.39 -28.90
C LYS A 341 15.50 19.27 -27.72
N THR A 342 16.27 19.23 -26.66
CA THR A 342 16.25 20.25 -25.62
C THR A 342 16.69 21.55 -26.25
N GLU A 343 15.75 22.37 -26.73
CA GLU A 343 16.02 23.79 -26.97
C GLU A 343 16.11 24.45 -25.60
N GLY A 344 17.32 24.95 -25.31
CA GLY A 344 17.62 25.69 -24.13
C GLY A 344 16.87 27.03 -24.09
N ARG A 345 16.38 27.33 -22.92
CA ARG A 345 16.30 28.70 -22.35
C ARG A 345 16.47 28.63 -20.86
#